data_7c145677b7aab0f65adecf9b7a3a42ed
#
_entry.id   7c145677b7aab0f65adecf9b7a3a42ed
#
_cell.length_a   1.000
_cell.length_b   1.000
_cell.length_c   1.000
_cell.angle_alpha   90.00
_cell.angle_beta   90.00
_cell.angle_gamma   90.00
#
_symmetry.space_group_name_H-M   'P 1'
#
loop_
_entity.id
_entity.type
_entity.pdbx_description
1 polymer ?
#
loop_
_entity_poly.entity_id
_entity_poly.type
_entity_poly.pdbx_seq_one_letter_code
_entity_poly.pdbx_strand_id
1 'polypeptide(L)'
;VDDGVPAEAIELETPEEQSGVVNLNWNVVGENNIALYEIVRDGVVIERIQDGSIVSYKDTDVKNKTKYNYEIIAYTNGGNAVKSNDVTITPDLVMVEVTFKLKAPSYTPLDATITMPGAMNGWDVGSWEMSRNGAVTTDWTYTISVLEGETIEYKYVKGGSWAQEALMNYSNPKAANQSKYGCTTGEGGNEKVVVVNQGDGKMLVENEVVRWKDMPVVVLDPSTGSYTKNETITVRGNSMLDPNLTINGEPVV
;
A
#
# COMPACT_ATOMS: atom_id res chain seq x y z
N VAL A 1 18.47 44.73 -14.16
CA VAL A 1 19.24 45.58 -13.20
C VAL A 1 18.50 45.42 -11.88
N ASP A 2 19.16 44.79 -10.91
CA ASP A 2 18.67 44.76 -9.54
C ASP A 2 18.60 46.19 -9.02
N ASP A 3 17.42 46.67 -8.66
CA ASP A 3 17.20 47.98 -8.07
C ASP A 3 17.63 48.08 -6.60
N GLY A 4 18.15 46.97 -6.05
CA GLY A 4 18.60 46.87 -4.68
C GLY A 4 17.53 46.82 -3.62
N VAL A 5 16.26 46.63 -4.03
CA VAL A 5 15.16 46.41 -3.10
C VAL A 5 15.19 44.96 -2.60
N PRO A 6 15.46 44.72 -1.30
CA PRO A 6 15.45 43.38 -0.75
C PRO A 6 14.04 42.81 -0.79
N ALA A 7 13.91 41.47 -0.83
CA ALA A 7 12.67 40.80 -0.48
C ALA A 7 12.17 41.34 0.86
N GLU A 8 10.92 41.73 0.97
CA GLU A 8 10.40 42.33 2.21
C GLU A 8 10.31 41.29 3.33
N ALA A 9 9.99 40.04 2.98
CA ALA A 9 9.94 38.94 3.92
C ALA A 9 10.03 37.57 3.21
N ILE A 10 10.44 36.56 3.94
CA ILE A 10 10.28 35.15 3.60
C ILE A 10 9.47 34.51 4.70
N GLU A 11 8.41 33.83 4.34
CA GLU A 11 7.54 33.13 5.25
C GLU A 11 7.68 31.63 5.02
N LEU A 12 8.30 30.93 5.97
CA LEU A 12 8.39 29.48 5.99
C LEU A 12 7.11 28.92 6.60
N GLU A 13 6.42 28.08 5.83
CA GLU A 13 5.21 27.38 6.28
C GLU A 13 5.55 26.33 7.32
N THR A 14 4.62 26.08 8.27
CA THR A 14 4.79 24.97 9.22
C THR A 14 4.63 23.64 8.50
N PRO A 15 5.67 22.78 8.44
CA PRO A 15 5.55 21.48 7.78
C PRO A 15 4.56 20.56 8.48
N GLU A 16 3.92 19.68 7.71
CA GLU A 16 3.15 18.58 8.27
C GLU A 16 4.07 17.46 8.77
N GLU A 17 3.66 16.79 9.84
CA GLU A 17 4.39 15.63 10.36
C GLU A 17 4.32 14.47 9.38
N GLN A 18 5.49 13.94 9.01
CA GLN A 18 5.63 12.78 8.13
C GLN A 18 6.79 11.91 8.61
N SER A 19 6.73 10.61 8.31
CA SER A 19 7.77 9.68 8.69
C SER A 19 9.02 9.84 7.84
N GLY A 20 10.16 10.11 8.49
CA GLY A 20 11.49 10.12 7.87
C GLY A 20 11.70 11.22 6.84
N VAL A 21 10.87 12.27 6.83
CA VAL A 21 10.95 13.37 5.88
C VAL A 21 10.40 14.67 6.47
N VAL A 22 10.95 15.79 6.04
CA VAL A 22 10.39 17.12 6.27
C VAL A 22 10.27 17.83 4.92
N ASN A 23 9.05 18.19 4.54
CA ASN A 23 8.79 18.98 3.34
C ASN A 23 8.66 20.45 3.74
N LEU A 24 9.59 21.26 3.30
CA LEU A 24 9.62 22.71 3.53
C LEU A 24 9.01 23.42 2.32
N ASN A 25 8.10 24.35 2.57
CA ASN A 25 7.54 25.26 1.58
C ASN A 25 7.66 26.68 2.14
N TRP A 26 7.95 27.65 1.29
CA TRP A 26 8.04 29.05 1.72
C TRP A 26 7.49 30.00 0.67
N ASN A 27 7.06 31.16 1.12
CA ASN A 27 6.58 32.24 0.28
C ASN A 27 7.58 33.41 0.36
N VAL A 28 7.80 34.08 -0.76
CA VAL A 28 8.58 35.32 -0.85
C VAL A 28 7.62 36.47 -1.03
N VAL A 29 7.66 37.45 -0.11
CA VAL A 29 6.87 38.67 -0.18
C VAL A 29 7.76 39.78 -0.69
N GLY A 30 7.30 40.51 -1.71
CA GLY A 30 8.04 41.58 -2.35
C GLY A 30 8.60 41.22 -3.73
N GLU A 31 9.57 41.99 -4.26
CA GLU A 31 10.14 41.76 -5.58
C GLU A 31 11.05 40.52 -5.62
N ASN A 32 10.81 39.66 -6.62
CA ASN A 32 11.42 38.34 -6.75
C ASN A 32 12.82 38.40 -7.40
N ASN A 33 13.77 39.09 -6.78
CA ASN A 33 15.18 39.14 -7.22
C ASN A 33 16.05 38.17 -6.44
N ILE A 34 15.55 36.98 -6.10
CA ILE A 34 16.29 35.98 -5.35
C ILE A 34 17.24 35.23 -6.28
N ALA A 35 18.52 35.17 -5.90
CA ALA A 35 19.57 34.44 -6.59
C ALA A 35 19.70 33.02 -6.08
N LEU A 36 19.62 32.82 -4.75
CA LEU A 36 19.75 31.53 -4.13
C LEU A 36 19.04 31.48 -2.77
N TYR A 37 18.77 30.28 -2.30
CA TYR A 37 18.36 29.99 -0.93
C TYR A 37 19.37 29.09 -0.23
N GLU A 38 19.59 29.34 1.05
CA GLU A 38 20.22 28.40 1.98
C GLU A 38 19.13 27.81 2.87
N ILE A 39 19.08 26.48 2.92
CA ILE A 39 18.22 25.72 3.83
C ILE A 39 19.05 25.44 5.08
N VAL A 40 18.59 25.94 6.21
CA VAL A 40 19.29 25.81 7.48
C VAL A 40 18.50 24.87 8.39
N ARG A 41 19.18 23.82 8.91
CA ARG A 41 18.64 22.91 9.90
C ARG A 41 19.51 22.95 11.15
N ASP A 42 18.93 23.26 12.29
CA ASP A 42 19.62 23.35 13.59
C ASP A 42 20.88 24.28 13.55
N GLY A 43 20.75 25.36 12.80
CA GLY A 43 21.84 26.34 12.61
C GLY A 43 22.93 25.94 11.61
N VAL A 44 22.76 24.81 10.89
CA VAL A 44 23.70 24.35 9.87
C VAL A 44 23.04 24.40 8.49
N VAL A 45 23.75 24.98 7.50
CA VAL A 45 23.29 24.96 6.11
C VAL A 45 23.40 23.54 5.58
N ILE A 46 22.24 22.93 5.23
CA ILE A 46 22.15 21.56 4.71
C ILE A 46 22.03 21.53 3.19
N GLU A 47 21.53 22.62 2.55
CA GLU A 47 21.38 22.71 1.10
C GLU A 47 21.50 24.16 0.63
N ARG A 48 21.95 24.35 -0.61
CA ARG A 48 21.97 25.61 -1.34
C ARG A 48 21.28 25.48 -2.69
N ILE A 49 20.15 26.13 -2.84
CA ILE A 49 19.35 26.12 -4.07
C ILE A 49 19.70 27.36 -4.89
N GLN A 50 20.42 27.19 -6.01
CA GLN A 50 20.88 28.30 -6.89
C GLN A 50 19.81 28.68 -7.93
N ASP A 51 18.55 28.63 -7.56
CA ASP A 51 17.40 29.01 -8.39
C ASP A 51 16.35 29.69 -7.50
N GLY A 52 16.23 31.00 -7.63
CA GLY A 52 15.30 31.80 -6.84
C GLY A 52 13.80 31.56 -7.15
N SER A 53 13.50 30.75 -8.17
CA SER A 53 12.12 30.34 -8.48
C SER A 53 11.64 29.13 -7.68
N ILE A 54 12.57 28.38 -7.07
CA ILE A 54 12.25 27.20 -6.26
C ILE A 54 11.89 27.65 -4.84
N VAL A 55 10.71 27.31 -4.39
CA VAL A 55 10.15 27.69 -3.08
C VAL A 55 9.79 26.47 -2.22
N SER A 56 10.47 25.35 -2.45
CA SER A 56 10.29 24.13 -1.66
C SER A 56 11.59 23.32 -1.57
N TYR A 57 11.71 22.55 -0.49
CA TYR A 57 12.81 21.62 -0.28
C TYR A 57 12.34 20.41 0.50
N LYS A 58 12.85 19.23 0.16
CA LYS A 58 12.54 17.98 0.83
C LYS A 58 13.76 17.45 1.56
N ASP A 59 13.78 17.54 2.89
CA ASP A 59 14.81 16.94 3.73
C ASP A 59 14.46 15.47 4.04
N THR A 60 15.28 14.56 3.55
CA THR A 60 15.15 13.10 3.79
C THR A 60 16.19 12.55 4.76
N ASP A 61 17.11 13.40 5.25
CA ASP A 61 18.13 13.03 6.24
C ASP A 61 17.66 13.41 7.66
N VAL A 62 16.45 12.98 8.00
CA VAL A 62 15.84 13.21 9.31
C VAL A 62 15.43 11.90 9.98
N LYS A 63 15.40 11.91 11.30
CA LYS A 63 14.98 10.75 12.12
C LYS A 63 13.67 11.05 12.81
N ASN A 64 12.75 10.08 12.81
CA ASN A 64 11.52 10.18 13.58
C ASN A 64 11.82 10.39 15.06
N LYS A 65 10.92 11.11 15.74
CA LYS A 65 11.01 11.48 17.17
C LYS A 65 12.22 12.35 17.54
N THR A 66 12.88 12.96 16.52
CA THR A 66 13.94 13.94 16.72
C THR A 66 13.42 15.32 16.32
N LYS A 67 13.56 16.27 17.22
CA LYS A 67 13.14 17.66 16.98
C LYS A 67 14.18 18.39 16.13
N TYR A 68 13.72 19.03 15.05
CA TYR A 68 14.53 19.86 14.17
C TYR A 68 14.00 21.28 14.11
N ASN A 69 14.89 22.25 13.96
CA ASN A 69 14.54 23.65 13.71
C ASN A 69 15.01 24.04 12.31
N TYR A 70 14.14 24.64 11.50
CA TYR A 70 14.44 25.07 10.15
C TYR A 70 14.29 26.58 10.00
N GLU A 71 15.18 27.16 9.18
CA GLU A 71 15.19 28.54 8.72
C GLU A 71 15.57 28.54 7.23
N ILE A 72 14.99 29.44 6.45
CA ILE A 72 15.40 29.72 5.07
C ILE A 72 16.11 31.07 5.03
N ILE A 73 17.27 31.12 4.38
CA ILE A 73 18.00 32.38 4.10
C ILE A 73 17.98 32.57 2.59
N ALA A 74 17.33 33.63 2.13
CA ALA A 74 17.36 34.01 0.72
C ALA A 74 18.40 35.11 0.49
N TYR A 75 19.10 34.99 -0.61
CA TYR A 75 20.06 36.01 -1.08
C TYR A 75 19.53 36.59 -2.38
N THR A 76 19.43 37.92 -2.41
CA THR A 76 19.06 38.64 -3.64
C THR A 76 20.24 38.71 -4.62
N ASN A 77 19.98 39.04 -5.89
CA ASN A 77 21.01 39.30 -6.88
C ASN A 77 21.94 40.47 -6.47
N GLY A 78 21.48 41.39 -5.63
CA GLY A 78 22.27 42.50 -5.05
C GLY A 78 23.11 42.10 -3.85
N GLY A 79 23.05 40.82 -3.40
CA GLY A 79 23.86 40.31 -2.28
C GLY A 79 23.23 40.56 -0.90
N ASN A 80 22.01 41.07 -0.81
CA ASN A 80 21.32 41.22 0.46
C ASN A 80 20.75 39.84 0.90
N ALA A 81 20.78 39.60 2.22
CA ALA A 81 20.22 38.35 2.79
C ALA A 81 18.96 38.67 3.62
N VAL A 82 17.94 37.86 3.44
CA VAL A 82 16.70 37.90 4.22
C VAL A 82 16.43 36.53 4.82
N LYS A 83 16.12 36.47 6.11
CA LYS A 83 15.81 35.25 6.84
C LYS A 83 14.30 35.08 7.00
N SER A 84 13.85 33.82 6.94
CA SER A 84 12.49 33.46 7.28
C SER A 84 12.26 33.48 8.79
N ASN A 85 11.02 33.24 9.18
CA ASN A 85 10.69 32.75 10.52
C ASN A 85 11.31 31.38 10.76
N ASP A 86 11.56 31.05 12.02
CA ASP A 86 11.94 29.70 12.44
C ASP A 86 10.71 28.79 12.50
N VAL A 87 10.87 27.55 12.03
CA VAL A 87 9.87 26.50 12.14
C VAL A 87 10.46 25.28 12.81
N THR A 88 9.74 24.75 13.78
CA THR A 88 10.16 23.53 14.49
C THR A 88 9.22 22.37 14.11
N ILE A 89 9.81 21.22 13.79
CA ILE A 89 9.08 19.98 13.46
C ILE A 89 9.74 18.78 14.13
N THR A 90 8.93 17.80 14.50
CA THR A 90 9.39 16.50 14.98
C THR A 90 8.76 15.44 14.09
N PRO A 91 9.46 14.93 13.06
CA PRO A 91 8.94 13.84 12.23
C PRO A 91 8.53 12.64 13.09
N ASP A 92 7.40 12.03 12.78
CA ASP A 92 6.95 10.82 13.48
C ASP A 92 6.22 9.89 12.54
N LEU A 93 5.97 8.67 13.03
CA LEU A 93 5.17 7.68 12.33
C LEU A 93 3.72 8.16 12.22
N VAL A 94 3.14 7.95 11.06
CA VAL A 94 1.76 8.35 10.78
C VAL A 94 0.84 7.14 10.70
N MET A 95 -0.45 7.37 10.94
CA MET A 95 -1.48 6.37 10.65
C MET A 95 -1.68 6.27 9.15
N VAL A 96 -1.72 5.04 8.64
CA VAL A 96 -1.89 4.72 7.22
C VAL A 96 -3.21 3.99 7.04
N GLU A 97 -4.04 4.47 6.12
CA GLU A 97 -5.23 3.74 5.67
C GLU A 97 -4.79 2.61 4.72
N VAL A 98 -4.76 1.39 5.22
CA VAL A 98 -4.41 0.20 4.43
C VAL A 98 -5.66 -0.39 3.84
N THR A 99 -5.80 -0.30 2.52
CA THR A 99 -6.89 -0.94 1.78
C THR A 99 -6.43 -2.27 1.22
N PHE A 100 -7.06 -3.34 1.67
CA PHE A 100 -6.91 -4.68 1.11
C PHE A 100 -7.92 -4.86 0.00
N LYS A 101 -7.43 -5.19 -1.20
CA LYS A 101 -8.24 -5.53 -2.35
C LYS A 101 -8.00 -6.99 -2.69
N LEU A 102 -9.05 -7.80 -2.58
CA LEU A 102 -9.03 -9.22 -2.85
C LEU A 102 -9.79 -9.52 -4.13
N LYS A 103 -9.14 -10.20 -5.04
CA LYS A 103 -9.77 -10.82 -6.20
C LYS A 103 -10.03 -12.29 -5.90
N ALA A 104 -11.30 -12.68 -5.83
CA ALA A 104 -11.71 -14.06 -5.63
C ALA A 104 -11.92 -14.79 -6.97
N PRO A 105 -11.87 -16.14 -7.00
CA PRO A 105 -12.20 -16.93 -8.18
C PRO A 105 -13.62 -16.65 -8.69
N SER A 106 -13.82 -16.72 -10.00
CA SER A 106 -15.12 -16.44 -10.64
C SER A 106 -16.26 -17.35 -10.20
N TYR A 107 -15.95 -18.51 -9.66
CA TYR A 107 -16.93 -19.45 -9.10
C TYR A 107 -17.31 -19.17 -7.63
N THR A 108 -16.70 -18.15 -7.01
CA THR A 108 -17.10 -17.74 -5.65
C THR A 108 -18.55 -17.27 -5.66
N PRO A 109 -19.43 -17.84 -4.79
CA PRO A 109 -20.84 -17.46 -4.77
C PRO A 109 -21.03 -15.96 -4.59
N LEU A 110 -22.03 -15.40 -5.29
CA LEU A 110 -22.28 -13.96 -5.24
C LEU A 110 -22.79 -13.49 -3.87
N ASP A 111 -23.32 -14.37 -3.07
CA ASP A 111 -23.77 -14.16 -1.69
C ASP A 111 -22.73 -14.58 -0.64
N ALA A 112 -21.52 -14.93 -1.09
CA ALA A 112 -20.46 -15.31 -0.16
C ALA A 112 -20.07 -14.15 0.74
N THR A 113 -19.96 -14.40 2.02
CA THR A 113 -19.30 -13.55 2.99
C THR A 113 -17.81 -13.88 2.98
N ILE A 114 -16.97 -12.89 2.78
CA ILE A 114 -15.51 -13.02 2.89
C ILE A 114 -15.04 -12.17 4.06
N THR A 115 -14.25 -12.76 4.94
CA THR A 115 -13.67 -12.10 6.10
C THR A 115 -12.17 -12.14 6.06
N MET A 116 -11.52 -11.26 6.83
CA MET A 116 -10.07 -11.16 6.91
C MET A 116 -9.60 -11.33 8.37
N PRO A 117 -9.61 -12.58 8.91
CA PRO A 117 -9.04 -12.85 10.22
C PRO A 117 -7.53 -12.62 10.22
N GLY A 118 -7.02 -12.07 11.32
CA GLY A 118 -5.62 -11.75 11.45
C GLY A 118 -5.20 -11.51 12.90
N ALA A 119 -3.91 -11.28 13.11
CA ALA A 119 -3.37 -11.03 14.45
C ALA A 119 -4.05 -9.85 15.14
N MET A 120 -4.45 -8.81 14.38
CA MET A 120 -5.06 -7.59 14.90
C MET A 120 -6.51 -7.76 15.39
N ASN A 121 -7.21 -8.81 14.96
CA ASN A 121 -8.56 -9.14 15.42
C ASN A 121 -8.65 -10.48 16.16
N GLY A 122 -7.50 -10.99 16.64
CA GLY A 122 -7.42 -12.24 17.39
C GLY A 122 -7.75 -13.49 16.57
N TRP A 123 -7.59 -13.42 15.24
CA TRP A 123 -7.88 -14.52 14.31
C TRP A 123 -9.37 -14.93 14.28
N ASP A 124 -10.25 -13.98 14.61
CA ASP A 124 -11.69 -14.21 14.56
C ASP A 124 -12.19 -14.29 13.11
N VAL A 125 -12.61 -15.50 12.71
CA VAL A 125 -13.09 -15.78 11.34
C VAL A 125 -14.42 -15.10 11.01
N GLY A 126 -15.13 -14.58 11.99
CA GLY A 126 -16.41 -13.85 11.82
C GLY A 126 -16.23 -12.34 11.73
N SER A 127 -15.01 -11.81 11.96
CA SER A 127 -14.76 -10.38 11.97
C SER A 127 -14.05 -9.89 10.71
N TRP A 128 -14.04 -8.55 10.51
CA TRP A 128 -13.46 -7.89 9.35
C TRP A 128 -14.04 -8.39 8.03
N GLU A 129 -15.38 -8.31 7.93
CA GLU A 129 -16.09 -8.63 6.72
C GLU A 129 -15.75 -7.66 5.59
N MET A 130 -15.31 -8.20 4.46
CA MET A 130 -14.95 -7.42 3.28
C MET A 130 -16.21 -7.03 2.50
N SER A 131 -16.20 -5.81 1.99
CA SER A 131 -17.25 -5.32 1.11
C SER A 131 -16.96 -5.70 -0.34
N ARG A 132 -17.96 -6.26 -1.03
CA ARG A 132 -17.86 -6.56 -2.46
C ARG A 132 -18.08 -5.31 -3.31
N ASN A 133 -17.22 -5.09 -4.28
CA ASN A 133 -17.26 -3.91 -5.16
C ASN A 133 -18.22 -4.09 -6.34
N GLY A 134 -19.52 -4.16 -6.07
CA GLY A 134 -20.59 -4.28 -7.07
C GLY A 134 -21.24 -5.66 -7.16
N ALA A 135 -22.35 -5.73 -7.87
CA ALA A 135 -23.26 -6.89 -7.84
C ALA A 135 -22.72 -8.17 -8.51
N VAL A 136 -21.80 -8.03 -9.46
CA VAL A 136 -21.30 -9.14 -10.30
C VAL A 136 -19.76 -9.21 -10.35
N THR A 137 -19.08 -8.52 -9.44
CA THR A 137 -17.61 -8.49 -9.43
C THR A 137 -17.02 -9.59 -8.54
N THR A 138 -15.80 -10.00 -8.85
CA THR A 138 -14.99 -10.90 -8.04
C THR A 138 -14.08 -10.15 -7.07
N ASP A 139 -14.27 -8.83 -6.93
CA ASP A 139 -13.43 -7.96 -6.12
C ASP A 139 -14.11 -7.63 -4.80
N TRP A 140 -13.35 -7.80 -3.70
CA TRP A 140 -13.71 -7.38 -2.35
C TRP A 140 -12.68 -6.42 -1.81
N THR A 141 -13.10 -5.52 -0.92
CA THR A 141 -12.21 -4.58 -0.25
C THR A 141 -12.49 -4.52 1.24
N TYR A 142 -11.43 -4.26 2.00
CA TYR A 142 -11.48 -3.92 3.41
C TYR A 142 -10.41 -2.89 3.73
N THR A 143 -10.72 -1.87 4.54
CA THR A 143 -9.78 -0.81 4.90
C THR A 143 -9.64 -0.72 6.40
N ILE A 144 -8.40 -0.64 6.88
CA ILE A 144 -8.07 -0.43 8.29
C ILE A 144 -7.05 0.71 8.40
N SER A 145 -7.02 1.35 9.57
CA SER A 145 -6.02 2.36 9.89
C SER A 145 -4.99 1.77 10.84
N VAL A 146 -3.72 1.78 10.44
CA VAL A 146 -2.61 1.12 11.13
C VAL A 146 -1.40 2.05 11.14
N LEU A 147 -0.61 2.01 12.21
CA LEU A 147 0.61 2.80 12.31
C LEU A 147 1.65 2.33 11.29
N GLU A 148 2.27 3.28 10.61
CA GLU A 148 3.38 2.99 9.69
C GLU A 148 4.48 2.17 10.37
N GLY A 149 5.02 1.18 9.65
CA GLY A 149 6.05 0.27 10.14
C GLY A 149 5.51 -0.98 10.86
N GLU A 150 4.23 -1.02 11.23
CA GLU A 150 3.65 -2.23 11.79
C GLU A 150 3.50 -3.33 10.75
N THR A 151 3.50 -4.57 11.21
CA THR A 151 3.28 -5.74 10.36
C THR A 151 1.88 -6.28 10.60
N ILE A 152 1.09 -6.33 9.52
CA ILE A 152 -0.22 -6.96 9.51
C ILE A 152 -0.04 -8.41 9.08
N GLU A 153 -0.51 -9.33 9.92
CA GLU A 153 -0.55 -10.76 9.63
C GLU A 153 -2.01 -11.21 9.55
N TYR A 154 -2.41 -11.80 8.43
CA TYR A 154 -3.81 -12.06 8.12
C TYR A 154 -4.00 -13.27 7.18
N LYS A 155 -5.25 -13.66 7.00
CA LYS A 155 -5.75 -14.62 6.00
C LYS A 155 -7.08 -14.14 5.44
N TYR A 156 -7.55 -14.81 4.40
CA TYR A 156 -8.91 -14.63 3.90
C TYR A 156 -9.70 -15.91 4.12
N VAL A 157 -10.95 -15.77 4.56
CA VAL A 157 -11.84 -16.88 4.85
C VAL A 157 -13.21 -16.59 4.25
N LYS A 158 -13.76 -17.58 3.56
CA LYS A 158 -15.12 -17.56 3.03
C LYS A 158 -16.07 -18.22 4.06
N GLY A 159 -17.27 -17.65 4.27
CA GLY A 159 -18.29 -18.25 5.10
C GLY A 159 -17.97 -18.42 6.58
N GLY A 160 -16.97 -17.67 7.11
CA GLY A 160 -16.64 -17.67 8.54
C GLY A 160 -16.08 -18.98 9.09
N SER A 161 -15.44 -19.82 8.28
CA SER A 161 -14.87 -21.10 8.70
C SER A 161 -13.47 -21.34 8.15
N TRP A 162 -12.54 -21.79 8.97
CA TRP A 162 -11.19 -22.18 8.55
C TRP A 162 -11.16 -23.30 7.51
N ALA A 163 -12.22 -24.11 7.42
CA ALA A 163 -12.36 -25.08 6.34
C ALA A 163 -12.50 -24.43 4.96
N GLN A 164 -12.84 -23.14 4.93
CA GLN A 164 -13.07 -22.33 3.72
C GLN A 164 -11.99 -21.24 3.54
N GLU A 165 -10.80 -21.49 4.04
CA GLU A 165 -9.63 -20.61 3.90
C GLU A 165 -9.25 -20.43 2.42
N ALA A 166 -8.80 -19.23 2.08
CA ALA A 166 -8.22 -18.94 0.78
C ALA A 166 -6.85 -19.61 0.61
N LEU A 167 -6.65 -20.26 -0.52
CA LEU A 167 -5.34 -20.74 -0.94
C LEU A 167 -4.81 -19.77 -2.00
N MET A 168 -3.68 -19.18 -1.70
CA MET A 168 -3.06 -18.12 -2.47
C MET A 168 -1.92 -18.70 -3.31
N ASN A 169 -1.69 -18.19 -4.52
CA ASN A 169 -0.53 -18.58 -5.32
C ASN A 169 0.44 -17.42 -5.47
N TYR A 170 1.58 -17.56 -4.84
CA TYR A 170 2.62 -16.54 -4.78
C TYR A 170 3.74 -16.71 -5.79
N SER A 171 3.71 -17.76 -6.57
CA SER A 171 4.60 -17.90 -7.74
C SER A 171 4.16 -17.02 -8.91
N ASN A 172 3.01 -16.34 -8.81
CA ASN A 172 2.56 -15.41 -9.84
C ASN A 172 3.19 -14.03 -9.62
N PRO A 173 3.97 -13.49 -10.57
CA PRO A 173 4.58 -12.17 -10.47
C PRO A 173 3.59 -10.99 -10.35
N LYS A 174 2.28 -11.21 -10.54
CA LYS A 174 1.25 -10.22 -10.19
C LYS A 174 1.05 -10.05 -8.68
N ALA A 175 1.54 -10.97 -7.89
CA ALA A 175 1.74 -10.80 -6.44
C ALA A 175 2.94 -9.88 -6.10
N ALA A 176 3.46 -9.13 -7.06
CA ALA A 176 4.63 -8.27 -6.91
C ALA A 176 4.49 -7.19 -5.82
N ASN A 177 3.27 -6.82 -5.45
CA ASN A 177 3.06 -5.93 -4.32
C ASN A 177 3.45 -6.56 -2.98
N GLN A 178 3.42 -7.88 -2.89
CA GLN A 178 3.73 -8.61 -1.67
C GLN A 178 5.23 -8.60 -1.37
N SER A 179 6.08 -8.85 -2.35
CA SER A 179 7.54 -8.78 -2.16
C SER A 179 8.02 -7.35 -1.95
N LYS A 180 7.36 -6.37 -2.58
CA LYS A 180 7.70 -4.95 -2.45
C LYS A 180 7.43 -4.42 -1.04
N TYR A 181 6.41 -4.91 -0.34
CA TYR A 181 6.01 -4.45 0.98
C TYR A 181 6.26 -5.46 2.11
N GLY A 182 7.12 -6.45 1.87
CA GLY A 182 7.48 -7.45 2.87
C GLY A 182 6.41 -8.52 3.10
N CYS A 183 5.46 -8.68 2.18
CA CYS A 183 4.48 -9.74 2.24
C CYS A 183 5.17 -11.09 2.07
N THR A 184 5.05 -11.95 3.05
CA THR A 184 5.53 -13.34 3.00
C THR A 184 4.35 -14.27 2.89
N THR A 185 4.53 -15.33 2.14
CA THR A 185 3.43 -16.16 1.69
C THR A 185 3.84 -17.60 1.57
N GLY A 186 2.89 -18.47 1.76
CA GLY A 186 3.04 -19.89 1.55
C GLY A 186 1.68 -20.58 1.57
N GLU A 187 1.53 -21.69 0.87
CA GLU A 187 0.34 -22.52 0.98
C GLU A 187 0.20 -22.96 2.45
N GLY A 188 -0.88 -22.56 3.12
CA GLY A 188 -1.10 -22.81 4.54
C GLY A 188 -0.40 -21.86 5.51
N GLY A 189 0.41 -20.90 5.03
CA GLY A 189 0.99 -19.83 5.85
C GLY A 189 0.06 -18.63 6.01
N ASN A 190 0.42 -17.72 6.93
CA ASN A 190 -0.26 -16.44 7.06
C ASN A 190 0.31 -15.43 6.05
N GLU A 191 -0.57 -14.59 5.51
CA GLU A 191 -0.16 -13.42 4.75
C GLU A 191 0.46 -12.39 5.68
N LYS A 192 1.52 -11.73 5.24
CA LYS A 192 2.18 -10.66 5.99
C LYS A 192 2.48 -9.48 5.11
N VAL A 193 2.21 -8.29 5.62
CA VAL A 193 2.57 -7.03 4.96
C VAL A 193 3.07 -6.04 6.00
N VAL A 194 4.17 -5.34 5.67
CA VAL A 194 4.64 -4.20 6.47
C VAL A 194 3.92 -2.95 5.98
N VAL A 195 3.35 -2.19 6.90
CA VAL A 195 2.63 -0.95 6.59
C VAL A 195 3.61 0.13 6.16
N VAL A 196 3.42 0.66 4.96
CA VAL A 196 4.24 1.73 4.37
C VAL A 196 3.32 2.82 3.86
N ASN A 197 3.62 4.06 4.19
CA ASN A 197 2.95 5.20 3.58
C ASN A 197 3.35 5.30 2.10
N GLN A 198 2.43 4.97 1.19
CA GLN A 198 2.67 5.02 -0.26
C GLN A 198 2.44 6.41 -0.86
N GLY A 199 1.96 7.34 -0.04
CA GLY A 199 1.56 8.69 -0.33
C GLY A 199 0.20 9.01 0.27
N ASP A 200 0.00 10.22 0.72
CA ASP A 200 -1.25 10.71 1.31
C ASP A 200 -1.80 9.86 2.47
N GLY A 201 -0.93 9.21 3.25
CA GLY A 201 -1.34 8.37 4.37
C GLY A 201 -2.06 7.07 3.94
N LYS A 202 -1.81 6.57 2.75
CA LYS A 202 -2.51 5.41 2.18
C LYS A 202 -1.58 4.30 1.76
N MET A 203 -2.11 3.07 1.78
CA MET A 203 -1.46 1.88 1.25
C MET A 203 -2.50 0.97 0.59
N LEU A 204 -2.19 0.45 -0.60
CA LEU A 204 -2.99 -0.55 -1.29
C LEU A 204 -2.26 -1.91 -1.27
N VAL A 205 -2.97 -2.94 -0.80
CA VAL A 205 -2.53 -4.34 -0.82
C VAL A 205 -3.47 -5.12 -1.73
N GLU A 206 -2.96 -5.64 -2.85
CA GLU A 206 -3.74 -6.43 -3.79
C GLU A 206 -3.39 -7.90 -3.67
N ASN A 207 -4.42 -8.73 -3.46
CA ASN A 207 -4.31 -10.18 -3.35
C ASN A 207 -5.26 -10.89 -4.33
N GLU A 208 -4.88 -12.09 -4.76
CA GLU A 208 -5.70 -12.94 -5.62
C GLU A 208 -5.79 -14.35 -5.01
N VAL A 209 -7.01 -14.82 -4.77
CA VAL A 209 -7.27 -16.19 -4.32
C VAL A 209 -7.22 -17.12 -5.51
N VAL A 210 -6.40 -18.16 -5.45
CA VAL A 210 -6.38 -19.21 -6.48
C VAL A 210 -7.59 -20.13 -6.34
N ARG A 211 -7.85 -20.56 -5.11
CA ARG A 211 -9.02 -21.39 -4.78
C ARG A 211 -9.36 -21.27 -3.30
N TRP A 212 -10.59 -21.60 -2.98
CA TRP A 212 -11.02 -21.83 -1.60
C TRP A 212 -10.70 -23.27 -1.20
N LYS A 213 -10.33 -23.48 0.05
CA LYS A 213 -9.93 -24.80 0.56
C LYS A 213 -11.05 -25.85 0.49
N ASP A 214 -12.30 -25.41 0.61
CA ASP A 214 -13.51 -26.25 0.51
C ASP A 214 -13.97 -26.50 -0.94
N MET A 215 -13.33 -25.85 -1.92
CA MET A 215 -13.72 -26.04 -3.32
C MET A 215 -12.84 -27.12 -3.95
N PRO A 216 -13.43 -28.12 -4.58
CA PRO A 216 -12.67 -29.17 -5.24
C PRO A 216 -11.85 -28.59 -6.40
N VAL A 217 -10.60 -28.98 -6.51
CA VAL A 217 -9.82 -28.74 -7.73
C VAL A 217 -10.21 -29.80 -8.73
N VAL A 218 -11.00 -29.43 -9.72
CA VAL A 218 -11.22 -30.27 -10.89
C VAL A 218 -10.25 -29.82 -11.98
N VAL A 219 -9.15 -30.54 -12.13
CA VAL A 219 -8.30 -30.40 -13.31
C VAL A 219 -8.86 -31.37 -14.35
N LEU A 220 -9.47 -30.83 -15.40
CA LEU A 220 -9.94 -31.64 -16.52
C LEU A 220 -8.81 -31.82 -17.52
N ASP A 221 -8.48 -33.07 -17.80
CA ASP A 221 -7.65 -33.47 -18.91
C ASP A 221 -8.46 -34.46 -19.78
N PRO A 222 -8.83 -34.11 -21.00
CA PRO A 222 -8.50 -32.89 -21.72
C PRO A 222 -9.22 -31.64 -21.18
N SER A 223 -8.58 -30.48 -21.39
CA SER A 223 -9.12 -29.19 -20.97
C SER A 223 -10.52 -28.94 -21.58
N THR A 224 -11.33 -28.16 -20.87
CA THR A 224 -12.67 -27.77 -21.34
C THR A 224 -12.62 -27.23 -22.77
N GLY A 225 -13.48 -27.77 -23.66
CA GLY A 225 -13.54 -27.39 -25.08
C GLY A 225 -12.60 -28.17 -25.99
N SER A 226 -11.86 -29.16 -25.51
CA SER A 226 -11.10 -30.08 -26.35
C SER A 226 -12.02 -31.05 -27.09
N TYR A 227 -11.65 -31.36 -28.31
CA TYR A 227 -12.36 -32.33 -29.16
C TYR A 227 -11.44 -33.50 -29.49
N THR A 228 -11.98 -34.68 -29.49
CA THR A 228 -11.27 -35.87 -29.94
C THR A 228 -12.10 -36.62 -30.97
N LYS A 229 -11.43 -37.29 -31.91
CA LYS A 229 -12.05 -38.22 -32.85
C LYS A 229 -12.08 -39.66 -32.31
N ASN A 230 -11.53 -39.88 -31.13
CA ASN A 230 -11.53 -41.20 -30.51
C ASN A 230 -12.92 -41.56 -29.96
N GLU A 231 -13.30 -42.82 -30.01
CA GLU A 231 -14.53 -43.34 -29.45
C GLU A 231 -14.55 -43.27 -27.92
N THR A 232 -13.36 -43.21 -27.31
CA THR A 232 -13.18 -43.10 -25.87
C THR A 232 -12.24 -41.93 -25.54
N ILE A 233 -12.55 -41.24 -24.49
CA ILE A 233 -11.72 -40.16 -23.92
C ILE A 233 -11.40 -40.50 -22.47
N THR A 234 -10.17 -40.36 -22.08
CA THR A 234 -9.77 -40.46 -20.68
C THR A 234 -9.88 -39.09 -20.02
N VAL A 235 -10.76 -38.99 -19.04
CA VAL A 235 -10.88 -37.78 -18.22
C VAL A 235 -10.07 -38.01 -16.93
N ARG A 236 -9.16 -37.10 -16.62
CA ARG A 236 -8.41 -37.10 -15.37
C ARG A 236 -8.73 -35.85 -14.59
N GLY A 237 -8.98 -35.99 -13.32
CA GLY A 237 -9.24 -34.88 -12.41
C GLY A 237 -8.82 -35.23 -11.00
N ASN A 238 -8.55 -34.22 -10.18
CA ASN A 238 -8.34 -34.36 -8.75
C ASN A 238 -9.50 -33.68 -8.02
N SER A 239 -10.23 -34.47 -7.21
CA SER A 239 -11.17 -33.93 -6.23
C SER A 239 -10.55 -34.08 -4.85
N MET A 240 -10.31 -32.97 -4.17
CA MET A 240 -9.70 -33.00 -2.84
C MET A 240 -10.72 -33.20 -1.71
N LEU A 241 -12.02 -33.04 -1.97
CA LEU A 241 -13.02 -32.96 -0.90
C LEU A 241 -14.31 -33.75 -1.12
N ASP A 242 -14.55 -34.28 -2.30
CA ASP A 242 -15.80 -35.04 -2.56
C ASP A 242 -15.49 -36.50 -2.88
N PRO A 243 -15.77 -37.43 -1.93
CA PRO A 243 -15.65 -38.85 -2.19
C PRO A 243 -16.76 -39.36 -3.15
N ASN A 244 -17.72 -38.51 -3.51
CA ASN A 244 -18.84 -38.84 -4.37
C ASN A 244 -18.74 -38.20 -5.77
N LEU A 245 -17.50 -38.02 -6.26
CA LEU A 245 -17.31 -37.49 -7.62
C LEU A 245 -18.02 -38.40 -8.63
N THR A 246 -18.87 -37.82 -9.48
CA THR A 246 -19.56 -38.55 -10.55
C THR A 246 -19.21 -37.97 -11.91
N ILE A 247 -19.22 -38.82 -12.96
CA ILE A 247 -19.21 -38.39 -14.36
C ILE A 247 -20.56 -38.84 -14.96
N ASN A 248 -21.31 -37.89 -15.48
CA ASN A 248 -22.70 -38.13 -16.00
C ASN A 248 -23.61 -38.80 -14.99
N GLY A 249 -23.41 -38.55 -13.69
CA GLY A 249 -24.22 -39.16 -12.62
C GLY A 249 -23.71 -40.50 -12.12
N GLU A 250 -22.69 -41.10 -12.75
CA GLU A 250 -22.09 -42.36 -12.31
C GLU A 250 -20.87 -42.10 -11.41
N PRO A 251 -20.71 -42.81 -10.29
CA PRO A 251 -19.56 -42.65 -9.41
C PRO A 251 -18.22 -42.94 -10.13
N VAL A 252 -17.22 -42.11 -9.85
CA VAL A 252 -15.84 -42.32 -10.32
C VAL A 252 -15.07 -43.04 -9.22
N VAL A 253 -14.52 -44.20 -9.55
CA VAL A 253 -13.70 -45.02 -8.62
C VAL A 253 -12.22 -44.68 -8.77
#